data_d055df64970357b68608732d8268b614
#
_entry.id   d055df64970357b68608732d8268b614
#
_cell.length_a   1.000
_cell.length_b   1.000
_cell.length_c   1.000
_cell.angle_alpha   90.00
_cell.angle_beta   90.00
_cell.angle_gamma   90.00
#
_symmetry.space_group_name_H-M   'P 1'
#
loop_
_entity.id
_entity.type
_entity.pdbx_description
1 polymer ?
#
loop_
_entity_poly.entity_id
_entity_poly.type
_entity_poly.pdbx_seq_one_letter_code
_entity_poly.pdbx_strand_id
1 'polypeptide(L)'
;MTDLPVRERLKSLRSRAGYTVREFAQALGYEERYSTYASYEGKYKKPFLPVDLVKGMLPLLVDRGDPPITASEVWELAGVAPGAEGIADSIQRAERAERAKKPNHGEVVINEFDVSPQAGGGALVPENGGDGDMHVSLATWTLPKAFLENYVPDSSGLAVVRVIGNSMEPDFMPGDRVLVDTHHKILSHDGVYVLWNGHGVVIKQLQLVPLSDPARVRIISVNKTYDTDTVLLSDIEINGRVVGKWTWK
;
A
#
# COMPACT_ATOMS: atom_id res chain seq x y z
N MET A 1 2.59 22.20 35.01
CA MET A 1 3.92 22.08 34.33
C MET A 1 3.79 21.81 32.81
N THR A 2 2.66 22.18 32.21
CA THR A 2 2.26 21.77 30.83
C THR A 2 2.76 22.71 29.72
N ASP A 3 3.51 23.73 30.01
CA ASP A 3 3.86 24.76 29.02
C ASP A 3 5.32 24.69 28.47
N LEU A 4 6.09 23.70 28.93
CA LEU A 4 7.45 23.51 28.44
C LEU A 4 7.49 22.61 27.22
N PRO A 5 8.31 22.93 26.19
CA PRO A 5 8.52 22.01 25.05
C PRO A 5 8.92 20.60 25.50
N VAL A 6 8.48 19.58 24.79
CA VAL A 6 8.73 18.17 25.14
C VAL A 6 10.23 17.87 25.34
N ARG A 7 11.10 18.51 24.57
CA ARG A 7 12.56 18.38 24.71
C ARG A 7 13.08 18.83 26.06
N GLU A 8 12.52 19.91 26.62
CA GLU A 8 12.93 20.45 27.94
C GLU A 8 12.37 19.56 29.06
N ARG A 9 11.16 19.03 28.89
CA ARG A 9 10.60 18.04 29.83
C ARG A 9 11.43 16.76 29.85
N LEU A 10 11.83 16.24 28.68
CA LEU A 10 12.72 15.08 28.56
C LEU A 10 14.04 15.32 29.30
N LYS A 11 14.69 16.44 29.02
CA LYS A 11 15.94 16.82 29.67
C LYS A 11 15.82 16.92 31.18
N SER A 12 14.71 17.50 31.69
CA SER A 12 14.41 17.59 33.11
C SER A 12 14.28 16.18 33.76
N LEU A 13 13.51 15.29 33.16
CA LEU A 13 13.33 13.92 33.68
C LEU A 13 14.64 13.13 33.67
N ARG A 14 15.40 13.18 32.58
CA ARG A 14 16.72 12.55 32.51
C ARG A 14 17.69 13.07 33.59
N SER A 15 17.74 14.37 33.73
CA SER A 15 18.65 15.01 34.73
C SER A 15 18.22 14.68 36.16
N ARG A 16 16.90 14.67 36.45
CA ARG A 16 16.35 14.25 37.75
C ARG A 16 16.66 12.79 38.07
N ALA A 17 16.69 11.92 37.06
CA ALA A 17 17.08 10.53 37.20
C ALA A 17 18.59 10.30 37.33
N GLY A 18 19.40 11.37 37.26
CA GLY A 18 20.86 11.34 37.45
C GLY A 18 21.66 10.90 36.23
N TYR A 19 21.05 10.83 35.04
CA TYR A 19 21.76 10.41 33.83
C TYR A 19 22.39 11.63 33.11
N THR A 20 23.61 11.45 32.62
CA THR A 20 24.15 12.28 31.55
C THR A 20 23.47 11.93 30.21
N VAL A 21 23.53 12.84 29.24
CA VAL A 21 22.96 12.59 27.89
C VAL A 21 23.53 11.33 27.25
N ARG A 22 24.83 11.08 27.45
CA ARG A 22 25.54 9.95 26.88
C ARG A 22 25.15 8.62 27.54
N GLU A 23 25.09 8.56 28.84
CA GLU A 23 24.68 7.39 29.60
C GLU A 23 23.25 7.00 29.29
N PHE A 24 22.35 8.00 29.19
CA PHE A 24 20.95 7.74 28.88
C PHE A 24 20.76 7.27 27.44
N ALA A 25 21.49 7.85 26.49
CA ALA A 25 21.49 7.40 25.10
C ALA A 25 21.99 5.95 25.00
N GLN A 26 23.05 5.61 25.71
CA GLN A 26 23.58 4.24 25.75
C GLN A 26 22.58 3.25 26.36
N ALA A 27 21.97 3.61 27.49
CA ALA A 27 20.95 2.77 28.14
C ALA A 27 19.70 2.54 27.25
N LEU A 28 19.41 3.45 26.33
CA LEU A 28 18.34 3.34 25.34
C LEU A 28 18.76 2.61 24.05
N GLY A 29 20.01 2.09 23.96
CA GLY A 29 20.50 1.39 22.76
C GLY A 29 20.95 2.31 21.63
N TYR A 30 21.27 3.57 21.90
CA TYR A 30 21.80 4.55 20.93
C TYR A 30 23.32 4.68 20.96
N GLU A 31 24.06 3.63 21.32
CA GLU A 31 25.52 3.66 21.48
C GLU A 31 26.24 4.21 20.24
N GLU A 32 25.92 3.65 19.06
CA GLU A 32 26.51 4.09 17.78
C GLU A 32 25.79 5.29 17.16
N ARG A 33 24.60 5.63 17.65
CA ARG A 33 23.72 6.69 17.12
C ARG A 33 23.45 7.79 18.14
N TYR A 34 24.43 8.13 18.94
CA TYR A 34 24.34 9.16 19.98
C TYR A 34 23.74 10.47 19.46
N SER A 35 24.13 10.91 18.24
CA SER A 35 23.61 12.13 17.62
C SER A 35 22.10 12.08 17.38
N THR A 36 21.54 10.88 17.13
CA THR A 36 20.11 10.69 16.97
C THR A 36 19.36 10.94 18.28
N TYR A 37 19.83 10.36 19.40
CA TYR A 37 19.23 10.64 20.70
C TYR A 37 19.41 12.13 21.09
N ALA A 38 20.61 12.67 20.96
CA ALA A 38 20.88 14.07 21.30
C ALA A 38 19.97 15.07 20.54
N SER A 39 19.49 14.68 19.35
CA SER A 39 18.55 15.51 18.59
C SER A 39 17.17 15.65 19.26
N TYR A 40 16.74 14.66 20.06
CA TYR A 40 15.48 14.74 20.81
C TYR A 40 15.53 15.78 21.92
N GLU A 41 16.69 15.97 22.58
CA GLU A 41 16.87 17.00 23.58
C GLU A 41 17.25 18.37 23.00
N GLY A 42 17.86 18.42 21.81
CA GLY A 42 18.39 19.66 21.23
C GLY A 42 17.50 20.32 20.19
N LYS A 43 17.07 19.58 19.19
CA LYS A 43 16.46 20.11 17.95
C LYS A 43 15.02 19.67 17.71
N TYR A 44 14.46 18.82 18.56
CA TYR A 44 13.13 18.25 18.35
C TYR A 44 12.03 19.30 18.48
N LYS A 45 11.18 19.39 17.43
CA LYS A 45 10.16 20.46 17.32
C LYS A 45 8.72 19.95 17.46
N LYS A 46 8.50 18.63 17.45
CA LYS A 46 7.15 18.08 17.60
C LYS A 46 6.68 18.20 19.05
N PRO A 47 5.36 18.26 19.30
CA PRO A 47 4.80 18.41 20.64
C PRO A 47 5.02 17.18 21.53
N PHE A 48 5.14 15.98 20.94
CA PHE A 48 5.29 14.71 21.65
C PHE A 48 6.40 13.86 21.05
N LEU A 49 7.03 13.02 21.90
CA LEU A 49 8.02 12.02 21.48
C LEU A 49 7.35 10.77 20.91
N PRO A 50 8.06 9.98 20.10
CA PRO A 50 7.59 8.67 19.66
C PRO A 50 7.29 7.75 20.87
N VAL A 51 6.17 7.04 20.83
CA VAL A 51 5.71 6.17 21.92
C VAL A 51 6.74 5.08 22.25
N ASP A 52 7.37 4.48 21.22
CA ASP A 52 8.41 3.45 21.40
C ASP A 52 9.62 3.97 22.18
N LEU A 53 10.02 5.20 21.89
CA LEU A 53 11.12 5.85 22.61
C LEU A 53 10.76 6.07 24.07
N VAL A 54 9.53 6.55 24.33
CA VAL A 54 9.02 6.77 25.70
C VAL A 54 8.89 5.47 26.46
N LYS A 55 8.46 4.38 25.83
CA LYS A 55 8.42 3.04 26.43
C LYS A 55 9.81 2.57 26.89
N GLY A 56 10.82 2.78 26.02
CA GLY A 56 12.20 2.45 26.39
C GLY A 56 12.74 3.27 27.57
N MET A 57 12.16 4.45 27.82
CA MET A 57 12.55 5.32 28.94
C MET A 57 11.92 4.90 30.27
N LEU A 58 10.76 4.22 30.27
CA LEU A 58 10.07 3.85 31.50
C LEU A 58 10.97 3.10 32.51
N PRO A 59 11.62 1.96 32.14
CA PRO A 59 12.45 1.22 33.07
C PRO A 59 13.69 1.99 33.55
N LEU A 60 14.07 3.05 32.84
CA LEU A 60 15.25 3.86 33.14
C LEU A 60 14.93 5.07 34.01
N LEU A 61 13.70 5.58 33.96
CA LEU A 61 13.31 6.82 34.62
C LEU A 61 12.39 6.61 35.84
N VAL A 62 11.45 5.65 35.76
CA VAL A 62 10.45 5.45 36.82
C VAL A 62 11.13 5.08 38.14
N ASP A 63 10.61 5.61 39.25
CA ASP A 63 11.10 5.46 40.61
C ASP A 63 12.51 6.04 40.85
N ARG A 64 13.06 6.79 39.92
CA ARG A 64 14.34 7.49 40.07
C ARG A 64 14.15 8.98 40.33
N GLY A 65 15.18 9.58 40.94
CA GLY A 65 15.19 10.99 41.24
C GLY A 65 14.51 11.37 42.57
N ASP A 66 14.58 12.63 42.91
CA ASP A 66 13.92 13.24 44.06
C ASP A 66 13.21 14.52 43.63
N PRO A 67 11.85 14.55 43.66
CA PRO A 67 10.94 13.44 43.99
C PRO A 67 11.00 12.30 42.92
N PRO A 68 10.60 11.06 43.27
CA PRO A 68 10.60 9.94 42.35
C PRO A 68 9.78 10.24 41.08
N ILE A 69 10.31 9.87 39.93
CA ILE A 69 9.63 10.03 38.63
C ILE A 69 8.51 8.99 38.51
N THR A 70 7.31 9.45 38.21
CA THR A 70 6.17 8.57 38.00
C THR A 70 6.07 8.12 36.54
N ALA A 71 5.47 6.95 36.30
CA ALA A 71 5.19 6.46 34.96
C ALA A 71 4.34 7.46 34.16
N SER A 72 3.41 8.16 34.82
CA SER A 72 2.58 9.21 34.20
C SER A 72 3.40 10.37 33.65
N GLU A 73 4.41 10.86 34.38
CA GLU A 73 5.29 11.93 33.88
C GLU A 73 6.07 11.51 32.65
N VAL A 74 6.46 10.26 32.58
CA VAL A 74 7.15 9.71 31.40
C VAL A 74 6.20 9.57 30.21
N TRP A 75 4.98 9.07 30.42
CA TRP A 75 3.96 8.94 29.38
C TRP A 75 3.47 10.29 28.82
N GLU A 76 3.46 11.33 29.62
CA GLU A 76 3.15 12.68 29.16
C GLU A 76 4.11 13.18 28.05
N LEU A 77 5.34 12.65 27.97
CA LEU A 77 6.25 12.95 26.86
C LEU A 77 5.73 12.45 25.51
N ALA A 78 4.91 11.39 25.52
CA ALA A 78 4.23 10.87 24.34
C ALA A 78 2.83 11.47 24.14
N GLY A 79 2.37 12.37 25.02
CA GLY A 79 1.00 12.90 24.99
C GLY A 79 -0.06 11.92 25.49
N VAL A 80 0.33 10.89 26.23
CA VAL A 80 -0.57 9.88 26.80
C VAL A 80 -1.00 10.35 28.19
N ALA A 81 -2.31 10.45 28.40
CA ALA A 81 -2.88 10.80 29.69
C ALA A 81 -2.71 9.66 30.71
N PRO A 82 -2.62 9.98 32.03
CA PRO A 82 -2.58 8.98 33.07
C PRO A 82 -3.73 7.97 32.97
N GLY A 83 -3.44 6.68 33.01
CA GLY A 83 -4.43 5.60 32.88
C GLY A 83 -4.80 5.23 31.45
N ALA A 84 -4.24 5.88 30.43
CA ALA A 84 -4.47 5.59 29.03
C ALA A 84 -3.37 4.71 28.37
N GLU A 85 -2.48 4.11 29.17
CA GLU A 85 -1.35 3.32 28.71
C GLU A 85 -1.80 2.13 27.84
N GLY A 86 -2.90 1.49 28.20
CA GLY A 86 -3.49 0.40 27.42
C GLY A 86 -4.04 0.83 26.06
N ILE A 87 -4.52 2.08 25.95
CA ILE A 87 -5.00 2.67 24.69
C ILE A 87 -3.81 2.99 23.78
N ALA A 88 -2.72 3.53 24.36
CA ALA A 88 -1.49 3.79 23.62
C ALA A 88 -0.91 2.50 23.01
N ASP A 89 -0.93 1.39 23.76
CA ASP A 89 -0.52 0.08 23.26
C ASP A 89 -1.41 -0.44 22.13
N SER A 90 -2.71 -0.20 22.23
CA SER A 90 -3.67 -0.59 21.19
C SER A 90 -3.46 0.21 19.89
N ILE A 91 -3.27 1.52 20.01
CA ILE A 91 -2.97 2.43 18.88
C ILE A 91 -1.65 2.02 18.23
N GLN A 92 -0.61 1.75 19.02
CA GLN A 92 0.69 1.35 18.49
C GLN A 92 0.65 -0.02 17.80
N ARG A 93 -0.14 -0.99 18.35
CA ARG A 93 -0.37 -2.28 17.66
C ARG A 93 -1.07 -2.09 16.32
N ALA A 94 -2.05 -1.18 16.26
CA ALA A 94 -2.75 -0.82 15.02
C ALA A 94 -1.79 -0.15 14.01
N GLU A 95 -0.99 0.84 14.44
CA GLU A 95 0.02 1.49 13.60
C GLU A 95 1.12 0.53 13.13
N ARG A 96 1.53 -0.42 13.98
CA ARG A 96 2.49 -1.46 13.61
C ARG A 96 1.91 -2.45 12.61
N ALA A 97 0.62 -2.78 12.76
CA ALA A 97 -0.11 -3.60 11.79
C ALA A 97 -0.28 -2.86 10.44
N GLU A 98 -0.51 -1.54 10.47
CA GLU A 98 -0.55 -0.71 9.26
C GLU A 98 0.84 -0.54 8.61
N ARG A 99 1.91 -0.37 9.42
CA ARG A 99 3.29 -0.34 8.90
C ARG A 99 3.73 -1.68 8.35
N ALA A 100 3.25 -2.80 8.91
CA ALA A 100 3.49 -4.13 8.38
C ALA A 100 2.77 -4.37 7.03
N LYS A 101 1.75 -3.55 6.71
CA LYS A 101 1.10 -3.53 5.39
C LYS A 101 1.84 -2.66 4.36
N LYS A 102 2.82 -1.83 4.77
CA LYS A 102 3.67 -1.12 3.80
C LYS A 102 4.69 -2.10 3.25
N PRO A 103 4.82 -2.18 1.92
CA PRO A 103 5.78 -3.09 1.30
C PRO A 103 7.19 -2.75 1.79
N ASN A 104 7.96 -3.78 2.14
CA ASN A 104 9.40 -3.64 2.32
C ASN A 104 10.01 -3.09 1.02
N HIS A 105 11.19 -2.46 1.08
CA HIS A 105 11.88 -1.88 -0.08
C HIS A 105 12.04 -2.83 -1.29
N GLY A 106 11.69 -4.10 -1.17
CA GLY A 106 11.72 -5.12 -2.22
C GLY A 106 10.36 -5.71 -2.57
N GLU A 107 9.24 -5.13 -2.14
CA GLU A 107 7.90 -5.64 -2.38
C GLU A 107 7.02 -4.60 -3.07
N VAL A 108 6.11 -5.07 -3.93
CA VAL A 108 5.09 -4.27 -4.60
C VAL A 108 3.73 -4.71 -4.12
N VAL A 109 2.90 -3.77 -3.71
CA VAL A 109 1.48 -4.00 -3.36
C VAL A 109 0.64 -3.72 -4.59
N ILE A 110 -0.19 -4.68 -4.97
CA ILE A 110 -1.07 -4.63 -6.12
C ILE A 110 -2.50 -4.82 -5.63
N ASN A 111 -3.40 -3.94 -6.02
CA ASN A 111 -4.81 -4.05 -5.64
C ASN A 111 -5.55 -5.02 -6.56
N GLU A 112 -6.42 -5.87 -5.98
CA GLU A 112 -7.41 -6.66 -6.70
C GLU A 112 -8.71 -5.87 -6.76
N PHE A 113 -9.23 -5.66 -7.97
CA PHE A 113 -10.44 -4.90 -8.21
C PHE A 113 -11.62 -5.79 -8.58
N ASP A 114 -12.80 -5.44 -8.05
CA ASP A 114 -14.06 -6.01 -8.52
C ASP A 114 -14.44 -5.35 -9.85
N VAL A 115 -14.52 -6.16 -10.89
CA VAL A 115 -14.91 -5.74 -12.24
C VAL A 115 -16.28 -6.28 -12.64
N SER A 116 -17.08 -6.71 -11.65
CA SER A 116 -18.46 -7.12 -11.92
C SER A 116 -19.26 -5.94 -12.50
N PRO A 117 -20.27 -6.21 -13.35
CA PRO A 117 -21.11 -5.15 -13.94
C PRO A 117 -21.80 -4.25 -12.93
N GLN A 118 -21.87 -4.67 -11.67
CA GLN A 118 -22.49 -3.95 -10.56
C GLN A 118 -21.52 -3.03 -9.81
N ALA A 119 -20.21 -3.15 -10.08
CA ALA A 119 -19.15 -2.46 -9.32
C ALA A 119 -18.78 -1.06 -9.85
N GLY A 120 -19.49 -0.56 -10.87
CA GLY A 120 -19.22 0.75 -11.48
C GLY A 120 -18.54 0.70 -12.84
N GLY A 121 -18.49 1.85 -13.55
CA GLY A 121 -18.12 1.91 -14.96
C GLY A 121 -16.62 2.13 -15.23
N GLY A 122 -16.19 1.67 -16.37
CA GLY A 122 -15.10 2.14 -17.22
C GLY A 122 -13.68 1.78 -16.81
N ALA A 123 -12.98 2.60 -16.08
CA ALA A 123 -11.55 2.48 -15.87
C ALA A 123 -11.18 1.62 -14.65
N LEU A 124 -10.21 0.71 -14.79
CA LEU A 124 -9.70 -0.11 -13.68
C LEU A 124 -8.96 0.70 -12.60
N VAL A 125 -8.31 1.80 -13.00
CA VAL A 125 -7.56 2.69 -12.10
C VAL A 125 -7.89 4.13 -12.47
N PRO A 126 -8.31 4.99 -11.53
CA PRO A 126 -8.59 6.39 -11.81
C PRO A 126 -7.29 7.13 -12.19
N GLU A 127 -7.31 7.86 -13.29
CA GLU A 127 -6.14 8.59 -13.80
C GLU A 127 -5.70 9.77 -12.91
N ASN A 128 -6.57 10.28 -12.03
CA ASN A 128 -6.32 11.51 -11.26
C ASN A 128 -6.98 11.53 -9.88
N GLY A 129 -6.92 10.48 -9.09
CA GLY A 129 -7.34 10.57 -7.67
C GLY A 129 -8.73 11.18 -7.41
N GLY A 130 -9.58 11.25 -8.42
CA GLY A 130 -10.92 11.81 -8.37
C GLY A 130 -11.94 10.79 -7.86
N ASP A 131 -12.94 11.28 -7.17
CA ASP A 131 -14.02 10.54 -6.49
C ASP A 131 -15.08 9.97 -7.48
N GLY A 132 -14.68 9.66 -8.73
CA GLY A 132 -15.56 9.13 -9.77
C GLY A 132 -15.40 7.62 -9.93
N ASP A 133 -16.51 6.89 -9.90
CA ASP A 133 -16.71 5.46 -10.20
C ASP A 133 -15.49 4.55 -10.00
N MET A 134 -15.02 4.45 -8.77
CA MET A 134 -13.91 3.57 -8.39
C MET A 134 -14.42 2.13 -8.25
N HIS A 135 -13.81 1.20 -8.99
CA HIS A 135 -13.94 -0.21 -8.65
C HIS A 135 -13.46 -0.46 -7.22
N VAL A 136 -14.28 -1.16 -6.45
CA VAL A 136 -13.97 -1.47 -5.05
C VAL A 136 -12.76 -2.40 -5.01
N SER A 137 -11.75 -2.03 -4.23
CA SER A 137 -10.63 -2.93 -3.95
C SER A 137 -11.11 -4.06 -3.05
N LEU A 138 -11.06 -5.29 -3.56
CA LEU A 138 -11.46 -6.51 -2.84
C LEU A 138 -10.36 -7.05 -1.94
N ALA A 139 -9.09 -6.93 -2.39
CA ALA A 139 -7.93 -7.48 -1.71
C ALA A 139 -6.66 -6.77 -2.17
N THR A 140 -5.56 -7.01 -1.46
CA THR A 140 -4.23 -6.57 -1.84
C THR A 140 -3.30 -7.77 -1.95
N TRP A 141 -2.47 -7.77 -3.00
CA TRP A 141 -1.46 -8.78 -3.27
C TRP A 141 -0.09 -8.17 -3.04
N THR A 142 0.76 -8.86 -2.30
CA THR A 142 2.14 -8.42 -2.09
C THR A 142 3.07 -9.37 -2.80
N LEU A 143 3.81 -8.86 -3.77
CA LEU A 143 4.74 -9.66 -4.58
C LEU A 143 6.16 -9.07 -4.50
N PRO A 144 7.21 -9.91 -4.52
CA PRO A 144 8.58 -9.45 -4.59
C PRO A 144 8.82 -8.61 -5.86
N LYS A 145 9.38 -7.42 -5.71
CA LYS A 145 9.68 -6.52 -6.83
C LYS A 145 10.60 -7.20 -7.86
N ALA A 146 11.64 -7.87 -7.37
CA ALA A 146 12.58 -8.60 -8.23
C ALA A 146 11.92 -9.72 -9.05
N PHE A 147 10.80 -10.30 -8.58
CA PHE A 147 10.01 -11.25 -9.36
C PHE A 147 9.28 -10.53 -10.49
N LEU A 148 8.63 -9.41 -10.19
CA LEU A 148 7.84 -8.66 -11.17
C LEU A 148 8.71 -8.04 -12.28
N GLU A 149 9.89 -7.51 -11.94
CA GLU A 149 10.83 -6.88 -12.88
C GLU A 149 11.30 -7.82 -14.01
N ASN A 150 11.17 -9.14 -13.83
CA ASN A 150 11.45 -10.09 -14.90
C ASN A 150 10.36 -10.15 -15.98
N TYR A 151 9.16 -9.63 -15.70
CA TYR A 151 7.99 -9.75 -16.58
C TYR A 151 7.41 -8.39 -16.97
N VAL A 152 7.51 -7.40 -16.10
CA VAL A 152 7.01 -6.04 -16.32
C VAL A 152 8.08 -5.02 -15.95
N PRO A 153 8.43 -4.09 -16.87
CA PRO A 153 9.47 -3.08 -16.61
C PRO A 153 9.07 -2.09 -15.51
N ASP A 154 7.78 -1.80 -15.40
CA ASP A 154 7.23 -0.87 -14.40
C ASP A 154 6.07 -1.52 -13.66
N SER A 155 6.24 -1.70 -12.36
CA SER A 155 5.23 -2.31 -11.50
C SER A 155 4.23 -1.31 -10.89
N SER A 156 4.34 -0.01 -11.18
CA SER A 156 3.48 1.03 -10.58
C SER A 156 2.04 1.00 -11.09
N GLY A 157 1.83 0.50 -12.32
CA GLY A 157 0.53 0.40 -12.96
C GLY A 157 -0.09 -1.00 -12.95
N LEU A 158 0.31 -1.85 -12.01
CA LEU A 158 -0.24 -3.20 -11.95
C LEU A 158 -1.56 -3.26 -11.19
N ALA A 159 -2.48 -4.05 -11.71
CA ALA A 159 -3.76 -4.39 -11.08
C ALA A 159 -4.02 -5.90 -11.16
N VAL A 160 -4.73 -6.44 -10.18
CA VAL A 160 -5.24 -7.82 -10.25
C VAL A 160 -6.74 -7.76 -10.51
N VAL A 161 -7.20 -8.58 -11.45
CA VAL A 161 -8.61 -8.70 -11.83
C VAL A 161 -9.03 -10.14 -11.76
N ARG A 162 -10.22 -10.40 -11.21
CA ARG A 162 -10.82 -11.72 -11.20
C ARG A 162 -11.50 -12.02 -12.53
N VAL A 163 -11.24 -13.19 -13.09
CA VAL A 163 -11.95 -13.68 -14.28
C VAL A 163 -13.40 -14.04 -13.93
N ILE A 164 -14.34 -13.43 -14.64
CA ILE A 164 -15.78 -13.68 -14.51
C ILE A 164 -16.29 -14.23 -15.86
N GLY A 165 -17.16 -15.24 -15.80
CA GLY A 165 -17.67 -15.88 -17.02
C GLY A 165 -16.67 -16.85 -17.64
N ASN A 166 -17.07 -17.48 -18.73
CA ASN A 166 -16.36 -18.59 -19.38
C ASN A 166 -15.96 -18.30 -20.83
N SER A 167 -16.06 -17.06 -21.29
CA SER A 167 -15.76 -16.70 -22.69
C SER A 167 -14.30 -16.90 -23.07
N MET A 168 -13.41 -16.98 -22.08
CA MET A 168 -11.98 -17.15 -22.27
C MET A 168 -11.48 -18.56 -21.89
N GLU A 169 -12.40 -19.49 -21.63
CA GLU A 169 -12.05 -20.90 -21.43
C GLU A 169 -11.49 -21.53 -22.71
N PRO A 170 -10.52 -22.45 -22.59
CA PRO A 170 -9.93 -23.00 -21.37
C PRO A 170 -8.72 -22.18 -20.85
N ASP A 171 -8.31 -21.14 -21.55
CA ASP A 171 -7.09 -20.41 -21.20
C ASP A 171 -7.24 -19.61 -19.91
N PHE A 172 -8.43 -19.10 -19.64
CA PHE A 172 -8.77 -18.37 -18.41
C PHE A 172 -10.09 -18.91 -17.86
N MET A 173 -10.01 -19.54 -16.69
CA MET A 173 -11.17 -20.14 -16.04
C MET A 173 -11.88 -19.14 -15.13
N PRO A 174 -13.20 -19.23 -14.93
CA PRO A 174 -13.91 -18.46 -13.93
C PRO A 174 -13.24 -18.62 -12.55
N GLY A 175 -12.92 -17.50 -11.90
CA GLY A 175 -12.23 -17.50 -10.62
C GLY A 175 -10.70 -17.37 -10.70
N ASP A 176 -10.09 -17.53 -11.87
CA ASP A 176 -8.68 -17.16 -12.07
C ASP A 176 -8.46 -15.67 -11.73
N ARG A 177 -7.23 -15.32 -11.38
CA ARG A 177 -6.78 -13.93 -11.25
C ARG A 177 -5.80 -13.62 -12.37
N VAL A 178 -5.98 -12.49 -12.99
CA VAL A 178 -5.06 -11.97 -14.00
C VAL A 178 -4.34 -10.75 -13.49
N LEU A 179 -3.04 -10.68 -13.76
CA LEU A 179 -2.22 -9.50 -13.55
C LEU A 179 -2.31 -8.64 -14.80
N VAL A 180 -2.69 -7.40 -14.63
CA VAL A 180 -2.95 -6.43 -15.70
C VAL A 180 -1.96 -5.29 -15.56
N ASP A 181 -1.26 -4.96 -16.65
CA ASP A 181 -0.48 -3.74 -16.77
C ASP A 181 -1.38 -2.64 -17.37
N THR A 182 -1.79 -1.71 -16.51
CA THR A 182 -2.72 -0.62 -16.86
C THR A 182 -2.06 0.53 -17.63
N HIS A 183 -0.74 0.54 -17.78
CA HIS A 183 -0.04 1.48 -18.66
C HIS A 183 -0.23 1.13 -20.15
N HIS A 184 -0.54 -0.15 -20.47
CA HIS A 184 -0.79 -0.58 -21.84
C HIS A 184 -2.25 -0.34 -22.26
N LYS A 185 -2.62 0.93 -22.46
CA LYS A 185 -3.95 1.37 -22.94
C LYS A 185 -4.07 1.44 -24.45
N ILE A 186 -2.99 1.18 -25.17
CA ILE A 186 -2.94 1.20 -26.64
C ILE A 186 -2.66 -0.21 -27.14
N LEU A 187 -3.42 -0.65 -28.14
CA LEU A 187 -3.18 -1.93 -28.80
C LEU A 187 -1.95 -1.85 -29.71
N SER A 188 -0.78 -2.16 -29.17
CA SER A 188 0.49 -2.16 -29.89
C SER A 188 0.80 -3.49 -30.58
N HIS A 189 0.24 -4.58 -30.10
CA HIS A 189 0.40 -5.94 -30.65
C HIS A 189 -0.74 -6.84 -30.17
N ASP A 190 -0.95 -7.94 -30.87
CA ASP A 190 -1.95 -8.94 -30.53
C ASP A 190 -1.69 -9.51 -29.12
N GLY A 191 -2.74 -9.75 -28.37
CA GLY A 191 -2.61 -10.27 -26.98
C GLY A 191 -3.92 -10.29 -26.23
N VAL A 192 -3.86 -10.62 -24.95
CA VAL A 192 -5.02 -10.61 -24.06
C VAL A 192 -5.06 -9.29 -23.32
N TYR A 193 -6.22 -8.64 -23.36
CA TYR A 193 -6.46 -7.34 -22.80
C TYR A 193 -7.69 -7.31 -21.93
N VAL A 194 -7.71 -6.42 -20.98
CA VAL A 194 -8.90 -6.02 -20.24
C VAL A 194 -9.43 -4.76 -20.90
N LEU A 195 -10.71 -4.76 -21.25
CA LEU A 195 -11.35 -3.66 -21.95
C LEU A 195 -12.77 -3.41 -21.45
N TRP A 196 -13.26 -2.20 -21.64
CA TRP A 196 -14.66 -1.85 -21.48
C TRP A 196 -15.41 -2.06 -22.79
N ASN A 197 -16.52 -2.81 -22.75
CA ASN A 197 -17.33 -3.14 -23.93
C ASN A 197 -18.66 -2.35 -24.00
N GLY A 198 -18.79 -1.28 -23.23
CA GLY A 198 -20.06 -0.53 -23.11
C GLY A 198 -21.02 -1.04 -22.04
N HIS A 199 -20.81 -2.26 -21.52
CA HIS A 199 -21.68 -2.88 -20.51
C HIS A 199 -20.91 -3.34 -19.27
N GLY A 200 -19.60 -3.56 -19.39
CA GLY A 200 -18.77 -4.02 -18.29
C GLY A 200 -17.33 -4.23 -18.72
N VAL A 201 -16.49 -4.47 -17.73
CA VAL A 201 -15.08 -4.81 -17.94
C VAL A 201 -15.00 -6.29 -18.32
N VAL A 202 -14.36 -6.58 -19.45
CA VAL A 202 -14.21 -7.93 -19.98
C VAL A 202 -12.76 -8.24 -20.34
N ILE A 203 -12.40 -9.53 -20.29
CA ILE A 203 -11.11 -10.03 -20.75
C ILE A 203 -11.31 -10.65 -22.11
N LYS A 204 -10.55 -10.22 -23.12
CA LYS A 204 -10.61 -10.72 -24.50
C LYS A 204 -9.22 -10.76 -25.12
N GLN A 205 -9.06 -11.64 -26.13
CA GLN A 205 -7.91 -11.55 -27.01
C GLN A 205 -8.21 -10.51 -28.09
N LEU A 206 -7.30 -9.55 -28.24
CA LEU A 206 -7.38 -8.52 -29.27
C LEU A 206 -6.37 -8.82 -30.39
N GLN A 207 -6.83 -8.67 -31.63
CA GLN A 207 -6.00 -8.80 -32.83
C GLN A 207 -6.27 -7.65 -33.79
N LEU A 208 -5.23 -6.91 -34.16
CA LEU A 208 -5.35 -5.88 -35.18
C LEU A 208 -5.71 -6.50 -36.53
N VAL A 209 -6.61 -5.84 -37.27
CA VAL A 209 -6.90 -6.19 -38.66
C VAL A 209 -5.88 -5.45 -39.54
N PRO A 210 -4.97 -6.19 -40.22
CA PRO A 210 -3.96 -5.54 -41.04
C PRO A 210 -4.58 -4.71 -42.16
N LEU A 211 -3.92 -3.58 -42.46
CA LEU A 211 -4.28 -2.70 -43.59
C LEU A 211 -5.72 -2.17 -43.56
N SER A 212 -6.36 -2.12 -42.40
CA SER A 212 -7.67 -1.51 -42.23
C SER A 212 -7.55 0.02 -42.04
N ASP A 213 -8.31 0.76 -42.80
CA ASP A 213 -8.47 2.23 -42.67
C ASP A 213 -9.97 2.54 -42.71
N PRO A 214 -10.59 3.02 -41.62
CA PRO A 214 -10.01 3.21 -40.29
C PRO A 214 -9.58 1.91 -39.61
N ALA A 215 -8.66 2.03 -38.65
CA ALA A 215 -8.11 0.86 -37.93
C ALA A 215 -9.20 0.02 -37.25
N ARG A 216 -9.16 -1.29 -37.47
CA ARG A 216 -10.11 -2.26 -36.91
C ARG A 216 -9.41 -3.28 -36.04
N VAL A 217 -10.13 -3.83 -35.08
CA VAL A 217 -9.67 -4.84 -34.16
C VAL A 217 -10.68 -5.99 -34.08
N ARG A 218 -10.17 -7.22 -34.03
CA ARG A 218 -10.97 -8.40 -33.69
C ARG A 218 -10.95 -8.57 -32.19
N ILE A 219 -12.15 -8.72 -31.61
CA ILE A 219 -12.38 -9.06 -30.22
C ILE A 219 -12.71 -10.54 -30.17
N ILE A 220 -11.77 -11.35 -29.69
CA ILE A 220 -11.83 -12.81 -29.79
C ILE A 220 -12.06 -13.40 -28.41
N SER A 221 -13.07 -14.27 -28.32
CA SER A 221 -13.26 -15.19 -27.19
C SER A 221 -12.51 -16.49 -27.49
N VAL A 222 -11.73 -16.99 -26.51
CA VAL A 222 -11.04 -18.28 -26.66
C VAL A 222 -12.05 -19.40 -26.71
N ASN A 223 -13.11 -19.32 -25.92
CA ASN A 223 -14.25 -20.27 -25.98
C ASN A 223 -15.03 -20.10 -27.29
N LYS A 224 -14.99 -21.13 -28.11
CA LYS A 224 -15.59 -21.15 -29.45
C LYS A 224 -17.11 -21.10 -29.48
N THR A 225 -17.78 -21.17 -28.34
CA THR A 225 -19.24 -20.93 -28.26
C THR A 225 -19.61 -19.45 -28.37
N TYR A 226 -18.62 -18.57 -28.31
CA TYR A 226 -18.76 -17.12 -28.47
C TYR A 226 -18.21 -16.69 -29.83
N ASP A 227 -18.93 -15.80 -30.49
CA ASP A 227 -18.51 -15.26 -31.77
C ASP A 227 -17.35 -14.27 -31.61
N THR A 228 -16.65 -14.03 -32.71
CA THR A 228 -15.62 -13.01 -32.83
C THR A 228 -16.23 -11.74 -33.41
N ASP A 229 -16.12 -10.63 -32.69
CA ASP A 229 -16.56 -9.33 -33.19
C ASP A 229 -15.40 -8.60 -33.88
N THR A 230 -15.73 -7.81 -34.92
CA THR A 230 -14.77 -6.91 -35.55
C THR A 230 -15.32 -5.49 -35.49
N VAL A 231 -14.65 -4.63 -34.74
CA VAL A 231 -15.10 -3.25 -34.49
C VAL A 231 -13.99 -2.25 -34.87
N LEU A 232 -14.31 -0.97 -34.87
CA LEU A 232 -13.28 0.05 -34.96
C LEU A 232 -12.44 0.07 -33.70
N LEU A 233 -11.14 0.32 -33.84
CA LEU A 233 -10.25 0.44 -32.67
C LEU A 233 -10.64 1.63 -31.78
N SER A 234 -11.26 2.67 -32.36
CA SER A 234 -11.77 3.83 -31.63
C SER A 234 -13.00 3.54 -30.76
N ASP A 235 -13.70 2.42 -31.03
CA ASP A 235 -14.97 2.10 -30.34
C ASP A 235 -14.76 1.26 -29.08
N ILE A 236 -13.52 0.90 -28.75
CA ILE A 236 -13.16 0.16 -27.55
C ILE A 236 -12.27 0.99 -26.64
N GLU A 237 -12.45 0.80 -25.34
CA GLU A 237 -11.59 1.37 -24.31
C GLU A 237 -10.75 0.26 -23.68
N ILE A 238 -9.43 0.32 -23.87
CA ILE A 238 -8.48 -0.64 -23.33
C ILE A 238 -8.05 -0.19 -21.94
N ASN A 239 -8.33 -1.00 -20.93
CA ASN A 239 -7.97 -0.77 -19.55
C ASN A 239 -6.56 -1.25 -19.19
N GLY A 240 -6.02 -2.18 -19.97
CA GLY A 240 -4.68 -2.70 -19.77
C GLY A 240 -4.46 -4.05 -20.43
N ARG A 241 -3.21 -4.48 -20.45
CA ARG A 241 -2.77 -5.76 -21.02
C ARG A 241 -2.59 -6.80 -19.92
N VAL A 242 -3.07 -8.01 -20.15
CA VAL A 242 -2.81 -9.15 -19.26
C VAL A 242 -1.37 -9.61 -19.42
N VAL A 243 -0.61 -9.61 -18.32
CA VAL A 243 0.82 -9.96 -18.28
C VAL A 243 1.10 -11.21 -17.44
N GLY A 244 0.12 -11.69 -16.69
CA GLY A 244 0.22 -12.92 -15.90
C GLY A 244 -1.12 -13.44 -15.45
N LYS A 245 -1.16 -14.69 -14.97
CA LYS A 245 -2.36 -15.25 -14.35
C LYS A 245 -2.03 -16.23 -13.23
N TRP A 246 -2.96 -16.35 -12.29
CA TRP A 246 -2.96 -17.39 -11.26
C TRP A 246 -4.23 -18.21 -11.38
N THR A 247 -4.08 -19.53 -11.40
CA THR A 247 -5.17 -20.52 -11.45
C THR A 247 -5.16 -21.34 -10.18
N TRP A 248 -6.31 -21.46 -9.54
CA TRP A 248 -6.50 -22.31 -8.37
C TRP A 248 -7.10 -23.63 -8.81
N LYS A 249 -6.52 -24.75 -8.34
CA LYS A 249 -7.02 -26.11 -8.62
C LYS A 249 -7.62 -26.70 -7.35
#